data_6c2d05f7ac005c8171d0ee0b4075e873
#
_entry.id   6c2d05f7ac005c8171d0ee0b4075e873
#
_cell.length_a   1.000
_cell.length_b   1.000
_cell.length_c   1.000
_cell.angle_alpha   90.00
_cell.angle_beta   90.00
_cell.angle_gamma   90.00
#
_symmetry.space_group_name_H-M   'P 1'
#
loop_
_entity.id
_entity.type
_entity.pdbx_description
1 polymer ?
#
loop_
_entity_poly.entity_id
_entity_poly.type
_entity_poly.pdbx_seq_one_letter_code
_entity_poly.pdbx_strand_id
1 'polypeptide(L)'
;MTPSTLSRRQFGTLASVSAIAAMLRTQIEAADKAAGGMGKVKHSVCKWCYKQIPLEDFCVAAKEIGLESVELLNPEDFATVKKHGLHCAMVSYPTIEAPGGVKLGPIPKGWNRVEHHDLLVQAYEPLLKTSAEAGFKQVICFSGNRDGMDEAQGLENCAKGLSRLMPLCEKLGVTLVMELLNSKVNHPDYMCDHSAWGVALCKKIGSPHFKLLYDIYHMQIMEGDVIATIQRDHEYFAHYHTGGVPGRAEIDETQELNYPAIIKAIQATGYTGYLGQEFIPKRADKLASLKQGVKICTVA
;
A
#
# COMPACT_ATOMS: atom_id res chain seq x y z
N MET A 1 -63.65 4.21 -38.20
CA MET A 1 -62.55 3.49 -37.55
C MET A 1 -62.26 4.15 -36.20
N THR A 2 -62.74 3.55 -35.13
CA THR A 2 -62.56 4.08 -33.74
C THR A 2 -61.23 3.57 -33.17
N PRO A 3 -60.45 4.38 -32.50
CA PRO A 3 -59.23 3.93 -31.87
C PRO A 3 -59.54 3.10 -30.62
N SER A 4 -58.96 1.91 -30.53
CA SER A 4 -59.10 1.02 -29.38
C SER A 4 -58.33 1.59 -28.18
N THR A 5 -59.08 2.00 -27.15
CA THR A 5 -58.47 2.43 -25.85
C THR A 5 -58.08 1.19 -25.06
N LEU A 6 -56.79 1.10 -24.69
CA LEU A 6 -56.28 0.08 -23.79
C LEU A 6 -56.94 0.18 -22.40
N SER A 7 -57.36 -0.94 -21.84
CA SER A 7 -58.03 -0.99 -20.52
C SER A 7 -57.08 -0.68 -19.37
N ARG A 8 -57.60 -0.11 -18.25
CA ARG A 8 -56.80 0.21 -17.04
C ARG A 8 -56.02 -0.99 -16.48
N ARG A 9 -56.46 -2.23 -16.72
CA ARG A 9 -55.71 -3.45 -16.34
C ARG A 9 -54.48 -3.68 -17.23
N GLN A 10 -54.54 -3.36 -18.51
CA GLN A 10 -53.40 -3.51 -19.43
C GLN A 10 -52.34 -2.44 -19.19
N PHE A 11 -52.71 -1.24 -18.70
CA PHE A 11 -51.78 -0.20 -18.30
C PHE A 11 -51.03 -0.58 -17.01
N GLY A 12 -51.67 -1.21 -16.02
CA GLY A 12 -51.06 -1.66 -14.77
C GLY A 12 -50.03 -2.78 -14.97
N THR A 13 -50.30 -3.72 -15.90
CA THR A 13 -49.38 -4.81 -16.23
C THR A 13 -48.14 -4.35 -17.00
N LEU A 14 -48.26 -3.37 -17.89
CA LEU A 14 -47.13 -2.78 -18.62
C LEU A 14 -46.21 -1.95 -17.70
N ALA A 15 -46.77 -1.22 -16.74
CA ALA A 15 -45.99 -0.44 -15.77
C ALA A 15 -45.20 -1.33 -14.80
N SER A 16 -45.77 -2.48 -14.37
CA SER A 16 -45.07 -3.44 -13.49
C SER A 16 -43.95 -4.20 -14.21
N VAL A 17 -44.13 -4.56 -15.48
CA VAL A 17 -43.11 -5.22 -16.29
C VAL A 17 -41.92 -4.26 -16.56
N SER A 18 -42.21 -2.99 -16.83
CA SER A 18 -41.17 -1.97 -17.04
C SER A 18 -40.36 -1.68 -15.75
N ALA A 19 -41.00 -1.67 -14.58
CA ALA A 19 -40.33 -1.47 -13.30
C ALA A 19 -39.43 -2.67 -12.92
N ILE A 20 -39.89 -3.89 -13.18
CA ILE A 20 -39.12 -5.13 -12.96
C ILE A 20 -37.94 -5.19 -13.93
N ALA A 21 -38.12 -4.82 -15.20
CA ALA A 21 -37.04 -4.76 -16.18
C ALA A 21 -35.99 -3.70 -15.83
N ALA A 22 -36.41 -2.56 -15.28
CA ALA A 22 -35.47 -1.52 -14.79
C ALA A 22 -34.71 -1.98 -13.55
N MET A 23 -35.34 -2.66 -12.60
CA MET A 23 -34.65 -3.24 -11.43
C MET A 23 -33.69 -4.36 -11.82
N LEU A 24 -34.05 -5.22 -12.78
CA LEU A 24 -33.15 -6.25 -13.30
C LEU A 24 -31.94 -5.61 -14.04
N ARG A 25 -32.15 -4.56 -14.81
CA ARG A 25 -31.04 -3.84 -15.45
C ARG A 25 -30.07 -3.22 -14.42
N THR A 26 -30.60 -2.55 -13.40
CA THR A 26 -29.74 -2.00 -12.32
C THR A 26 -29.03 -3.09 -11.53
N GLN A 27 -29.63 -4.27 -11.34
CA GLN A 27 -28.93 -5.39 -10.70
C GLN A 27 -27.90 -6.04 -11.62
N ILE A 28 -28.16 -6.13 -12.92
CA ILE A 28 -27.20 -6.63 -13.92
C ILE A 28 -26.06 -5.64 -14.09
N GLU A 29 -26.32 -4.34 -14.17
CA GLU A 29 -25.29 -3.29 -14.23
C GLU A 29 -24.48 -3.22 -12.93
N ALA A 30 -25.07 -3.47 -11.76
CA ALA A 30 -24.36 -3.58 -10.49
C ALA A 30 -23.53 -4.88 -10.43
N ALA A 31 -24.03 -6.00 -10.95
CA ALA A 31 -23.31 -7.26 -11.06
C ALA A 31 -22.19 -7.20 -12.11
N ASP A 32 -22.40 -6.55 -13.26
CA ASP A 32 -21.37 -6.30 -14.27
C ASP A 32 -20.31 -5.30 -13.77
N LYS A 33 -20.71 -4.31 -12.99
CA LYS A 33 -19.76 -3.41 -12.30
C LYS A 33 -18.96 -4.15 -11.23
N ALA A 34 -19.56 -5.09 -10.54
CA ALA A 34 -18.88 -5.98 -9.59
C ALA A 34 -18.03 -7.04 -10.30
N ALA A 35 -18.43 -7.53 -11.47
CA ALA A 35 -17.67 -8.50 -12.27
C ALA A 35 -16.62 -7.84 -13.19
N GLY A 36 -16.84 -6.58 -13.60
CA GLY A 36 -15.89 -5.82 -14.44
C GLY A 36 -14.81 -5.07 -13.67
N GLY A 37 -14.80 -5.15 -12.35
CA GLY A 37 -13.99 -4.32 -11.48
C GLY A 37 -12.93 -5.04 -10.64
N MET A 38 -12.57 -6.27 -10.92
CA MET A 38 -11.37 -6.85 -10.28
C MET A 38 -10.14 -6.15 -10.85
N GLY A 39 -9.58 -5.23 -10.07
CA GLY A 39 -8.37 -4.50 -10.45
C GLY A 39 -7.22 -5.48 -10.68
N LYS A 40 -6.53 -5.35 -11.82
CA LYS A 40 -5.30 -6.09 -12.03
C LYS A 40 -4.21 -5.47 -11.16
N VAL A 41 -3.80 -6.18 -10.12
CA VAL A 41 -2.67 -5.77 -9.27
C VAL A 41 -1.38 -5.80 -10.09
N LYS A 42 -0.58 -4.75 -10.00
CA LYS A 42 0.75 -4.67 -10.58
C LYS A 42 1.78 -5.21 -9.59
N HIS A 43 2.86 -5.76 -10.09
CA HIS A 43 3.92 -6.30 -9.23
C HIS A 43 5.09 -5.34 -9.09
N SER A 44 5.55 -5.17 -7.87
CA SER A 44 6.76 -4.46 -7.47
C SER A 44 7.65 -5.35 -6.61
N VAL A 45 8.88 -4.92 -6.36
CA VAL A 45 9.81 -5.61 -5.46
C VAL A 45 10.69 -4.63 -4.70
N CYS A 46 10.88 -4.87 -3.39
CA CYS A 46 11.75 -4.08 -2.54
C CYS A 46 13.22 -4.41 -2.81
N LYS A 47 13.98 -3.42 -3.28
CA LYS A 47 15.40 -3.58 -3.64
C LYS A 47 16.26 -4.08 -2.48
N TRP A 48 15.96 -3.66 -1.26
CA TRP A 48 16.77 -4.00 -0.10
C TRP A 48 16.82 -5.51 0.21
N CYS A 49 15.81 -6.29 -0.21
CA CYS A 49 15.80 -7.74 -0.07
C CYS A 49 16.84 -8.44 -0.97
N TYR A 50 17.35 -7.72 -1.98
CA TYR A 50 18.30 -8.21 -3.01
C TYR A 50 19.56 -7.33 -3.05
N LYS A 51 20.10 -6.94 -1.88
CA LYS A 51 21.25 -6.01 -1.76
C LYS A 51 22.49 -6.45 -2.54
N GLN A 52 22.70 -7.77 -2.65
CA GLN A 52 23.86 -8.38 -3.34
C GLN A 52 23.81 -8.25 -4.87
N ILE A 53 22.66 -7.90 -5.47
CA ILE A 53 22.53 -7.72 -6.92
C ILE A 53 22.61 -6.22 -7.21
N PRO A 54 23.54 -5.74 -8.08
CA PRO A 54 23.57 -4.34 -8.51
C PRO A 54 22.21 -3.90 -9.07
N LEU A 55 21.83 -2.65 -8.87
CA LEU A 55 20.49 -2.18 -9.27
C LEU A 55 20.24 -2.32 -10.76
N GLU A 56 21.23 -2.04 -11.60
CA GLU A 56 21.14 -2.17 -13.06
C GLU A 56 20.77 -3.60 -13.45
N ASP A 57 21.51 -4.60 -12.95
CA ASP A 57 21.28 -6.03 -13.23
C ASP A 57 19.93 -6.49 -12.65
N PHE A 58 19.57 -5.96 -11.47
CA PHE A 58 18.29 -6.26 -10.84
C PHE A 58 17.11 -5.74 -11.64
N CYS A 59 17.22 -4.57 -12.26
CA CYS A 59 16.18 -4.01 -13.13
C CYS A 59 15.95 -4.89 -14.37
N VAL A 60 17.03 -5.44 -14.98
CA VAL A 60 16.91 -6.39 -16.09
C VAL A 60 16.15 -7.63 -15.64
N ALA A 61 16.58 -8.27 -14.55
CA ALA A 61 15.92 -9.45 -14.02
C ALA A 61 14.45 -9.19 -13.63
N ALA A 62 14.16 -8.03 -13.02
CA ALA A 62 12.79 -7.63 -12.66
C ALA A 62 11.87 -7.56 -13.89
N LYS A 63 12.35 -6.99 -14.99
CA LYS A 63 11.60 -6.94 -16.26
C LYS A 63 11.36 -8.35 -16.83
N GLU A 64 12.36 -9.22 -16.83
CA GLU A 64 12.23 -10.60 -17.30
C GLU A 64 11.24 -11.43 -16.48
N ILE A 65 11.14 -11.16 -15.17
CA ILE A 65 10.16 -11.79 -14.28
C ILE A 65 8.74 -11.26 -14.52
N GLY A 66 8.60 -10.05 -15.10
CA GLY A 66 7.33 -9.41 -15.38
C GLY A 66 6.92 -8.38 -14.32
N LEU A 67 7.87 -7.89 -13.51
CA LEU A 67 7.65 -6.79 -12.57
C LEU A 67 7.55 -5.46 -13.33
N GLU A 68 6.72 -4.56 -12.80
CA GLU A 68 6.54 -3.20 -13.36
C GLU A 68 7.25 -2.14 -12.50
N SER A 69 7.73 -2.51 -11.31
CA SER A 69 8.34 -1.59 -10.35
C SER A 69 9.43 -2.28 -9.53
N VAL A 70 10.47 -1.50 -9.19
CA VAL A 70 11.43 -1.76 -8.12
C VAL A 70 11.33 -0.61 -7.14
N GLU A 71 11.18 -0.89 -5.86
CA GLU A 71 10.83 0.12 -4.88
C GLU A 71 11.75 0.18 -3.66
N LEU A 72 11.43 1.12 -2.76
CA LEU A 72 12.25 1.56 -1.62
C LEU A 72 13.62 2.05 -2.09
N LEU A 73 13.59 2.87 -3.14
CA LEU A 73 14.74 3.50 -3.77
C LEU A 73 14.87 4.95 -3.32
N ASN A 74 16.09 5.46 -3.40
CA ASN A 74 16.41 6.87 -3.16
C ASN A 74 16.50 7.64 -4.50
N PRO A 75 16.52 8.99 -4.46
CA PRO A 75 16.55 9.81 -5.67
C PRO A 75 17.68 9.50 -6.66
N GLU A 76 18.85 9.09 -6.17
CA GLU A 76 20.00 8.69 -7.00
C GLU A 76 19.74 7.46 -7.87
N ASP A 77 18.77 6.62 -7.48
CA ASP A 77 18.41 5.39 -8.19
C ASP A 77 17.34 5.61 -9.28
N PHE A 78 16.64 6.76 -9.26
CA PHE A 78 15.47 7.00 -10.10
C PHE A 78 15.78 6.94 -11.60
N ALA A 79 16.93 7.47 -12.01
CA ALA A 79 17.35 7.43 -13.40
C ALA A 79 17.54 6.00 -13.91
N THR A 80 18.10 5.13 -13.06
CA THR A 80 18.34 3.72 -13.39
C THR A 80 17.03 2.98 -13.65
N VAL A 81 16.07 3.04 -12.73
CA VAL A 81 14.79 2.32 -12.92
C VAL A 81 14.01 2.85 -14.12
N LYS A 82 14.02 4.17 -14.37
CA LYS A 82 13.38 4.78 -15.55
C LYS A 82 14.03 4.35 -16.85
N LYS A 83 15.36 4.23 -16.92
CA LYS A 83 16.10 3.72 -18.06
C LYS A 83 15.64 2.32 -18.49
N HIS A 84 15.28 1.48 -17.51
CA HIS A 84 14.75 0.13 -17.76
C HIS A 84 13.23 0.08 -17.97
N GLY A 85 12.55 1.23 -18.05
CA GLY A 85 11.09 1.29 -18.17
C GLY A 85 10.36 0.70 -16.97
N LEU A 86 10.97 0.82 -15.77
CA LEU A 86 10.37 0.45 -14.49
C LEU A 86 9.89 1.69 -13.73
N HIS A 87 8.92 1.49 -12.86
CA HIS A 87 8.45 2.47 -11.90
C HIS A 87 9.16 2.32 -10.54
N CYS A 88 9.00 3.32 -9.65
CA CYS A 88 9.27 3.19 -8.23
C CYS A 88 7.92 3.39 -7.49
N ALA A 89 7.28 2.29 -7.11
CA ALA A 89 5.94 2.32 -6.52
C ALA A 89 5.94 2.96 -5.13
N MET A 90 7.02 2.78 -4.38
CA MET A 90 7.24 3.37 -3.06
C MET A 90 8.67 3.92 -3.00
N VAL A 91 8.82 5.22 -2.84
CA VAL A 91 10.11 5.89 -2.62
C VAL A 91 10.51 5.69 -1.16
N SER A 92 11.81 5.47 -0.92
CA SER A 92 12.37 5.34 0.43
C SER A 92 12.22 6.62 1.25
N TYR A 93 12.40 6.51 2.56
CA TYR A 93 12.38 7.64 3.48
C TYR A 93 13.70 8.42 3.44
N PRO A 94 13.67 9.73 3.71
CA PRO A 94 14.91 10.50 3.87
C PRO A 94 15.54 10.22 5.23
N THR A 95 16.85 10.42 5.33
CA THR A 95 17.56 10.42 6.61
C THR A 95 18.21 11.78 6.83
N ILE A 96 17.98 12.37 8.01
CA ILE A 96 18.63 13.61 8.44
C ILE A 96 19.28 13.41 9.79
N GLU A 97 20.47 13.99 9.97
CA GLU A 97 21.20 13.91 11.21
C GLU A 97 20.80 15.08 12.12
N ALA A 98 20.30 14.74 13.32
CA ALA A 98 19.99 15.69 14.37
C ALA A 98 21.24 15.99 15.23
N PRO A 99 21.24 17.07 16.03
CA PRO A 99 22.30 17.33 17.00
C PRO A 99 22.59 16.10 17.87
N GLY A 100 23.87 15.79 18.06
CA GLY A 100 24.29 14.58 18.78
C GLY A 100 24.42 13.32 17.92
N GLY A 101 24.31 13.43 16.57
CA GLY A 101 24.54 12.32 15.64
C GLY A 101 23.35 11.37 15.51
N VAL A 102 22.18 11.74 16.01
CA VAL A 102 20.97 10.92 15.93
C VAL A 102 20.38 11.01 14.51
N LYS A 103 20.21 9.88 13.84
CA LYS A 103 19.56 9.81 12.52
C LYS A 103 18.06 9.75 12.68
N LEU A 104 17.35 10.73 12.13
CA LEU A 104 15.89 10.79 12.04
C LEU A 104 15.42 10.34 10.65
N GLY A 105 14.20 9.81 10.59
CA GLY A 105 13.59 9.25 9.38
C GLY A 105 13.52 7.72 9.37
N PRO A 106 14.57 6.99 9.79
CA PRO A 106 14.48 5.53 9.95
C PRO A 106 13.42 5.09 10.96
N ILE A 107 13.02 3.82 10.87
CA ILE A 107 11.90 3.21 11.64
C ILE A 107 11.84 3.62 13.11
N PRO A 108 12.93 3.58 13.93
CA PRO A 108 12.83 3.90 15.36
C PRO A 108 12.64 5.38 15.68
N LYS A 109 13.01 6.29 14.79
CA LYS A 109 13.06 7.74 15.02
C LYS A 109 12.20 8.49 13.99
N GLY A 110 10.90 8.32 14.11
CA GLY A 110 9.89 8.86 13.20
C GLY A 110 9.09 10.02 13.78
N TRP A 111 7.82 10.06 13.40
CA TRP A 111 6.92 11.20 13.57
C TRP A 111 6.25 11.32 14.93
N ASN A 112 6.35 10.32 15.82
CA ASN A 112 5.72 10.35 17.14
C ASN A 112 6.42 11.29 18.15
N ARG A 113 7.54 11.92 17.78
CA ARG A 113 8.30 12.86 18.61
C ARG A 113 8.23 14.26 18.04
N VAL A 114 7.65 15.20 18.78
CA VAL A 114 7.48 16.59 18.31
C VAL A 114 8.81 17.31 18.08
N GLU A 115 9.83 16.95 18.84
CA GLU A 115 11.21 17.47 18.69
C GLU A 115 11.88 17.04 17.36
N HIS A 116 11.37 16.02 16.69
CA HIS A 116 11.87 15.58 15.39
C HIS A 116 11.21 16.33 14.22
N HIS A 117 10.05 16.95 14.42
CA HIS A 117 9.19 17.41 13.33
C HIS A 117 9.88 18.42 12.40
N ASP A 118 10.62 19.40 12.92
CA ASP A 118 11.24 20.44 12.09
C ASP A 118 12.27 19.83 11.13
N LEU A 119 13.12 18.94 11.64
CA LEU A 119 14.11 18.25 10.82
C LEU A 119 13.50 17.26 9.86
N LEU A 120 12.46 16.52 10.29
CA LEU A 120 11.76 15.60 9.40
C LEU A 120 11.06 16.37 8.26
N VAL A 121 10.37 17.47 8.54
CA VAL A 121 9.78 18.33 7.50
C VAL A 121 10.87 18.81 6.53
N GLN A 122 11.99 19.32 7.04
CA GLN A 122 13.13 19.76 6.23
C GLN A 122 13.66 18.65 5.32
N ALA A 123 13.67 17.40 5.78
CA ALA A 123 14.16 16.26 5.00
C ALA A 123 13.13 15.77 3.97
N TYR A 124 11.84 15.72 4.33
CA TYR A 124 10.78 15.21 3.45
C TYR A 124 10.41 16.18 2.31
N GLU A 125 10.43 17.50 2.53
CA GLU A 125 10.05 18.46 1.49
C GLU A 125 10.82 18.34 0.17
N PRO A 126 12.15 18.28 0.13
CA PRO A 126 12.90 18.09 -1.11
C PRO A 126 12.64 16.70 -1.72
N LEU A 127 12.52 15.64 -0.90
CA LEU A 127 12.23 14.30 -1.38
C LEU A 127 10.86 14.21 -2.08
N LEU A 128 9.82 14.82 -1.50
CA LEU A 128 8.49 14.90 -2.11
C LEU A 128 8.52 15.60 -3.46
N LYS A 129 9.27 16.72 -3.59
CA LYS A 129 9.44 17.47 -4.84
C LYS A 129 10.15 16.61 -5.90
N THR A 130 11.28 16.02 -5.55
CA THR A 130 12.05 15.15 -6.47
C THR A 130 11.27 13.92 -6.89
N SER A 131 10.50 13.32 -5.98
CA SER A 131 9.61 12.19 -6.29
C SER A 131 8.52 12.58 -7.28
N ALA A 132 7.87 13.73 -7.07
CA ALA A 132 6.85 14.25 -7.97
C ALA A 132 7.41 14.54 -9.37
N GLU A 133 8.58 15.18 -9.48
CA GLU A 133 9.29 15.47 -10.74
C GLU A 133 9.67 14.18 -11.48
N ALA A 134 10.06 13.14 -10.74
CA ALA A 134 10.32 11.82 -11.30
C ALA A 134 9.05 11.07 -11.74
N GLY A 135 7.85 11.52 -11.33
CA GLY A 135 6.58 10.86 -11.59
C GLY A 135 6.24 9.77 -10.57
N PHE A 136 6.97 9.68 -9.46
CA PHE A 136 6.72 8.72 -8.38
C PHE A 136 5.80 9.35 -7.32
N LYS A 137 4.76 8.60 -6.92
CA LYS A 137 3.61 9.19 -6.23
C LYS A 137 3.46 8.78 -4.76
N GLN A 138 4.32 7.90 -4.28
CA GLN A 138 4.27 7.44 -2.89
C GLN A 138 5.66 7.50 -2.25
N VAL A 139 5.71 8.02 -1.01
CA VAL A 139 6.92 8.12 -0.20
C VAL A 139 6.63 7.50 1.16
N ILE A 140 7.46 6.55 1.60
CA ILE A 140 7.26 5.86 2.87
C ILE A 140 7.66 6.75 4.07
N CYS A 141 6.96 6.57 5.18
CA CYS A 141 7.34 7.15 6.47
C CYS A 141 7.03 6.20 7.64
N PHE A 142 7.57 6.50 8.81
CA PHE A 142 7.45 5.67 10.00
C PHE A 142 7.01 6.48 11.22
N SER A 143 6.24 5.84 12.11
CA SER A 143 5.79 6.49 13.35
C SER A 143 6.92 6.76 14.34
N GLY A 144 7.87 5.85 14.42
CA GLY A 144 8.89 5.82 15.48
C GLY A 144 8.54 4.80 16.57
N ASN A 145 9.49 4.52 17.45
CA ASN A 145 9.29 3.69 18.62
C ASN A 145 8.55 4.45 19.72
N ARG A 146 7.83 3.73 20.57
CA ARG A 146 7.12 4.30 21.73
C ARG A 146 8.10 4.96 22.72
N ASP A 147 9.19 4.30 23.06
CA ASP A 147 10.15 4.76 24.08
C ASP A 147 9.38 5.27 25.33
N GLY A 148 8.39 4.50 25.80
CA GLY A 148 7.55 4.82 26.95
C GLY A 148 6.38 5.78 26.71
N MET A 149 6.18 6.28 25.47
CA MET A 149 5.04 7.14 25.11
C MET A 149 3.78 6.28 24.92
N ASP A 150 2.65 6.75 25.42
CA ASP A 150 1.36 6.11 25.18
C ASP A 150 0.87 6.32 23.74
N GLU A 151 -0.03 5.43 23.29
CA GLU A 151 -0.51 5.40 21.90
C GLU A 151 -1.31 6.64 21.51
N ALA A 152 -2.09 7.22 22.43
CA ALA A 152 -2.88 8.41 22.16
C ALA A 152 -1.98 9.63 21.96
N GLN A 153 -0.97 9.81 22.82
CA GLN A 153 0.01 10.88 22.68
C GLN A 153 0.82 10.73 21.39
N GLY A 154 1.23 9.50 21.05
CA GLY A 154 1.96 9.23 19.82
C GLY A 154 1.14 9.54 18.57
N LEU A 155 -0.15 9.21 18.57
CA LEU A 155 -1.08 9.52 17.49
C LEU A 155 -1.25 11.03 17.30
N GLU A 156 -1.44 11.79 18.41
CA GLU A 156 -1.51 13.25 18.37
C GLU A 156 -0.23 13.85 17.78
N ASN A 157 0.93 13.39 18.25
CA ASN A 157 2.21 13.88 17.79
C ASN A 157 2.40 13.58 16.29
N CYS A 158 2.18 12.34 15.84
CA CYS A 158 2.25 11.97 14.43
C CYS A 158 1.33 12.84 13.55
N ALA A 159 0.07 13.01 13.97
CA ALA A 159 -0.88 13.85 13.24
C ALA A 159 -0.38 15.29 13.13
N LYS A 160 0.10 15.89 14.23
CA LYS A 160 0.65 17.25 14.25
C LYS A 160 1.82 17.44 13.29
N GLY A 161 2.77 16.51 13.28
CA GLY A 161 3.96 16.59 12.42
C GLY A 161 3.63 16.40 10.95
N LEU A 162 2.92 15.31 10.63
CA LEU A 162 2.57 14.92 9.26
C LEU A 162 1.63 15.92 8.58
N SER A 163 0.68 16.50 9.30
CA SER A 163 -0.22 17.53 8.76
C SER A 163 0.51 18.73 8.18
N ARG A 164 1.73 19.02 8.62
CA ARG A 164 2.57 20.10 8.08
C ARG A 164 2.99 19.88 6.63
N LEU A 165 3.08 18.62 6.20
CA LEU A 165 3.44 18.24 4.83
C LEU A 165 2.23 18.08 3.90
N MET A 166 1.01 17.97 4.43
CA MET A 166 -0.18 17.69 3.61
C MET A 166 -0.43 18.75 2.52
N PRO A 167 -0.31 20.07 2.77
CA PRO A 167 -0.48 21.05 1.69
C PRO A 167 0.51 20.87 0.53
N LEU A 168 1.75 20.44 0.84
CA LEU A 168 2.74 20.15 -0.20
C LEU A 168 2.41 18.84 -0.94
N CYS A 169 2.03 17.80 -0.20
CA CYS A 169 1.63 16.52 -0.77
C CYS A 169 0.45 16.67 -1.75
N GLU A 170 -0.58 17.42 -1.36
CA GLU A 170 -1.75 17.72 -2.18
C GLU A 170 -1.37 18.51 -3.44
N LYS A 171 -0.54 19.55 -3.29
CA LYS A 171 -0.04 20.34 -4.43
C LYS A 171 0.74 19.51 -5.45
N LEU A 172 1.55 18.56 -4.96
CA LEU A 172 2.40 17.72 -5.80
C LEU A 172 1.70 16.45 -6.31
N GLY A 173 0.54 16.10 -5.74
CA GLY A 173 -0.13 14.82 -5.98
C GLY A 173 0.73 13.63 -5.55
N VAL A 174 1.47 13.76 -4.43
CA VAL A 174 2.26 12.71 -3.80
C VAL A 174 1.62 12.33 -2.48
N THR A 175 1.60 11.06 -2.15
CA THR A 175 1.05 10.52 -0.91
C THR A 175 2.17 10.09 0.03
N LEU A 176 2.15 10.56 1.27
CA LEU A 176 2.94 9.98 2.35
C LEU A 176 2.25 8.71 2.82
N VAL A 177 3.01 7.64 2.94
CA VAL A 177 2.49 6.32 3.27
C VAL A 177 3.22 5.78 4.49
N MET A 178 2.50 5.64 5.61
CA MET A 178 3.07 5.10 6.85
C MET A 178 2.95 3.57 6.86
N GLU A 179 4.06 2.91 7.10
CA GLU A 179 4.09 1.44 7.15
C GLU A 179 3.63 0.91 8.49
N LEU A 180 2.77 -0.11 8.44
CA LEU A 180 2.36 -0.94 9.56
C LEU A 180 3.40 -2.05 9.77
N LEU A 181 4.10 -2.03 10.92
CA LEU A 181 5.16 -3.00 11.23
C LEU A 181 4.83 -3.81 12.48
N ASN A 182 5.34 -5.04 12.59
CA ASN A 182 5.16 -5.81 13.80
C ASN A 182 6.15 -5.43 14.90
N SER A 183 5.65 -5.19 16.11
CA SER A 183 6.45 -4.96 17.32
C SER A 183 6.79 -6.26 18.07
N LYS A 184 6.13 -7.37 17.74
CA LYS A 184 6.34 -8.66 18.42
C LYS A 184 7.66 -9.34 18.06
N VAL A 185 8.16 -9.17 16.83
CA VAL A 185 9.32 -9.93 16.32
C VAL A 185 10.40 -9.05 15.72
N ASN A 186 10.04 -8.17 14.75
CA ASN A 186 11.03 -7.47 13.91
C ASN A 186 11.38 -6.07 14.36
N HIS A 187 10.39 -5.32 14.87
CA HIS A 187 10.55 -3.91 15.23
C HIS A 187 10.03 -3.66 16.65
N PRO A 188 10.69 -4.23 17.68
CA PRO A 188 10.27 -4.04 19.08
C PRO A 188 9.99 -2.58 19.39
N ASP A 189 8.86 -2.32 20.09
CA ASP A 189 8.45 -1.00 20.53
C ASP A 189 7.96 -0.04 19.42
N TYR A 190 7.87 -0.46 18.14
CA TYR A 190 7.31 0.37 17.08
C TYR A 190 5.86 0.76 17.37
N MET A 191 5.49 2.03 17.10
CA MET A 191 4.19 2.54 17.54
C MET A 191 3.03 2.19 16.60
N CYS A 192 3.21 2.33 15.28
CA CYS A 192 2.18 2.02 14.29
C CYS A 192 2.15 0.53 13.96
N ASP A 193 1.86 -0.32 14.95
CA ASP A 193 1.92 -1.77 14.86
C ASP A 193 0.54 -2.46 14.76
N HIS A 194 -0.55 -1.67 14.71
CA HIS A 194 -1.92 -2.16 14.53
C HIS A 194 -2.69 -1.32 13.51
N SER A 195 -3.49 -1.98 12.66
CA SER A 195 -4.31 -1.34 11.63
C SER A 195 -5.24 -0.27 12.20
N ALA A 196 -5.88 -0.55 13.34
CA ALA A 196 -6.79 0.38 13.98
C ALA A 196 -6.13 1.71 14.36
N TRP A 197 -4.89 1.66 14.86
CA TRP A 197 -4.13 2.87 15.20
C TRP A 197 -3.76 3.67 13.93
N GLY A 198 -3.27 2.99 12.88
CA GLY A 198 -2.95 3.63 11.60
C GLY A 198 -4.18 4.29 10.95
N VAL A 199 -5.34 3.60 10.95
CA VAL A 199 -6.62 4.12 10.44
C VAL A 199 -7.07 5.34 11.25
N ALA A 200 -6.94 5.32 12.58
CA ALA A 200 -7.24 6.46 13.42
C ALA A 200 -6.35 7.66 13.08
N LEU A 201 -5.07 7.44 12.78
CA LEU A 201 -4.15 8.49 12.34
C LEU A 201 -4.58 9.07 10.97
N CYS A 202 -4.94 8.22 9.99
CA CYS A 202 -5.47 8.69 8.71
C CYS A 202 -6.71 9.57 8.87
N LYS A 203 -7.67 9.13 9.69
CA LYS A 203 -8.89 9.89 10.00
C LYS A 203 -8.58 11.23 10.65
N LYS A 204 -7.61 11.26 11.57
CA LYS A 204 -7.21 12.46 12.29
C LYS A 204 -6.53 13.48 11.38
N ILE A 205 -5.66 13.05 10.48
CA ILE A 205 -5.00 13.91 9.48
C ILE A 205 -6.01 14.41 8.45
N GLY A 206 -6.95 13.56 8.01
CA GLY A 206 -8.07 13.91 7.14
C GLY A 206 -7.69 14.23 5.69
N SER A 207 -6.43 14.07 5.28
CA SER A 207 -5.99 14.30 3.90
C SER A 207 -5.96 13.00 3.10
N PRO A 208 -6.42 12.97 1.83
CA PRO A 208 -6.30 11.81 0.96
C PRO A 208 -4.84 11.49 0.61
N HIS A 209 -3.92 12.42 0.86
CA HIS A 209 -2.48 12.27 0.62
C HIS A 209 -1.68 11.76 1.83
N PHE A 210 -2.39 11.23 2.84
CA PHE A 210 -1.80 10.41 3.89
C PHE A 210 -2.54 9.08 3.96
N LYS A 211 -1.81 7.98 3.78
CA LYS A 211 -2.33 6.62 3.74
C LYS A 211 -1.39 5.66 4.46
N LEU A 212 -1.75 4.39 4.48
CA LEU A 212 -0.98 3.31 5.08
C LEU A 212 -0.42 2.36 4.02
N LEU A 213 0.74 1.80 4.31
CA LEU A 213 1.24 0.58 3.69
C LEU A 213 0.84 -0.58 4.61
N TYR A 214 0.02 -1.49 4.07
CA TYR A 214 -0.37 -2.71 4.75
C TYR A 214 0.61 -3.83 4.39
N ASP A 215 1.60 -4.05 5.25
CA ASP A 215 2.50 -5.20 5.10
C ASP A 215 1.82 -6.46 5.66
N ILE A 216 1.46 -7.36 4.76
CA ILE A 216 0.72 -8.61 5.07
C ILE A 216 1.52 -9.49 6.02
N TYR A 217 2.86 -9.56 5.87
CA TYR A 217 3.73 -10.30 6.78
C TYR A 217 3.64 -9.73 8.20
N HIS A 218 3.78 -8.42 8.33
CA HIS A 218 3.76 -7.77 9.65
C HIS A 218 2.40 -7.88 10.32
N MET A 219 1.31 -7.67 9.57
CA MET A 219 -0.03 -7.67 10.14
C MET A 219 -0.54 -9.08 10.44
N GLN A 220 -0.09 -10.11 9.72
CA GLN A 220 -0.37 -11.49 10.12
C GLN A 220 0.20 -11.80 11.51
N ILE A 221 1.43 -11.35 11.81
CA ILE A 221 2.08 -11.54 13.11
C ILE A 221 1.37 -10.77 14.23
N MET A 222 0.91 -9.55 13.92
CA MET A 222 0.30 -8.69 14.94
C MET A 222 -1.16 -9.00 15.18
N GLU A 223 -1.96 -9.11 14.14
CA GLU A 223 -3.42 -9.10 14.21
C GLU A 223 -4.04 -10.38 13.65
N GLY A 224 -3.45 -10.99 12.62
CA GLY A 224 -4.11 -12.03 11.86
C GLY A 224 -5.31 -11.47 11.07
N ASP A 225 -6.27 -12.33 10.72
CA ASP A 225 -7.54 -11.97 10.04
C ASP A 225 -7.36 -10.96 8.88
N VAL A 226 -6.28 -11.18 8.11
CA VAL A 226 -5.78 -10.26 7.06
C VAL A 226 -6.87 -9.88 6.04
N ILE A 227 -7.65 -10.86 5.58
CA ILE A 227 -8.68 -10.63 4.55
C ILE A 227 -9.78 -9.72 5.08
N ALA A 228 -10.28 -9.96 6.29
CA ALA A 228 -11.32 -9.12 6.89
C ALA A 228 -10.83 -7.70 7.15
N THR A 229 -9.59 -7.54 7.61
CA THR A 229 -8.97 -6.23 7.80
C THR A 229 -8.83 -5.47 6.48
N ILE A 230 -8.35 -6.12 5.41
CA ILE A 230 -8.28 -5.52 4.07
C ILE A 230 -9.67 -5.07 3.60
N GLN A 231 -10.69 -5.93 3.70
CA GLN A 231 -12.05 -5.60 3.28
C GLN A 231 -12.65 -4.42 4.06
N ARG A 232 -12.35 -4.32 5.35
CA ARG A 232 -12.86 -3.27 6.23
C ARG A 232 -12.18 -1.92 6.00
N ASP A 233 -10.85 -1.92 5.85
CA ASP A 233 -10.02 -0.71 5.95
C ASP A 233 -9.31 -0.32 4.63
N HIS A 234 -9.60 -1.00 3.52
CA HIS A 234 -8.90 -0.82 2.22
C HIS A 234 -8.82 0.65 1.75
N GLU A 235 -9.80 1.48 2.10
CA GLU A 235 -9.79 2.91 1.73
C GLU A 235 -8.61 3.69 2.33
N TYR A 236 -8.00 3.17 3.40
CA TYR A 236 -6.82 3.75 4.05
C TYR A 236 -5.51 3.16 3.54
N PHE A 237 -5.53 2.07 2.76
CA PHE A 237 -4.35 1.38 2.28
C PHE A 237 -3.98 1.84 0.86
N ALA A 238 -2.80 2.44 0.71
CA ALA A 238 -2.28 2.89 -0.58
C ALA A 238 -1.31 1.89 -1.21
N HIS A 239 -0.77 0.97 -0.42
CA HIS A 239 0.23 0.00 -0.86
C HIS A 239 0.18 -1.27 -0.01
N TYR A 240 0.65 -2.39 -0.58
CA TYR A 240 0.72 -3.68 0.09
C TYR A 240 2.10 -4.30 -0.07
N HIS A 241 2.65 -4.88 1.02
CA HIS A 241 3.84 -5.71 1.00
C HIS A 241 3.52 -7.16 1.31
N THR A 242 4.38 -8.09 0.83
CA THR A 242 4.25 -9.52 1.03
C THR A 242 5.47 -10.11 1.74
N GLY A 243 5.29 -11.20 2.46
CA GLY A 243 6.37 -11.99 3.05
C GLY A 243 5.82 -13.27 3.65
N GLY A 244 6.61 -14.36 3.63
CA GLY A 244 6.20 -15.64 4.23
C GLY A 244 6.23 -15.58 5.75
N VAL A 245 5.16 -16.03 6.41
CA VAL A 245 5.08 -16.18 7.87
C VAL A 245 5.15 -17.66 8.23
N PRO A 246 6.06 -18.03 9.15
CA PRO A 246 7.02 -17.22 9.89
C PRO A 246 8.27 -16.87 9.08
N GLY A 247 9.02 -15.85 9.54
CA GLY A 247 10.42 -15.62 9.17
C GLY A 247 10.69 -14.77 7.95
N ARG A 248 9.65 -14.15 7.34
CA ARG A 248 9.75 -13.22 6.20
C ARG A 248 10.49 -13.82 4.99
N ALA A 249 10.37 -15.14 4.79
CA ALA A 249 11.00 -15.86 3.70
C ALA A 249 10.07 -15.96 2.48
N GLU A 250 10.34 -16.94 1.59
CA GLU A 250 9.52 -17.24 0.42
C GLU A 250 8.03 -17.39 0.78
N ILE A 251 7.15 -17.05 -0.17
CA ILE A 251 5.69 -17.15 0.00
C ILE A 251 5.12 -18.44 -0.61
N ASP A 252 5.83 -19.54 -0.47
CA ASP A 252 5.49 -20.87 -0.98
C ASP A 252 4.68 -21.71 0.03
N GLU A 253 4.66 -23.03 -0.13
CA GLU A 253 3.95 -23.99 0.71
C GLU A 253 4.54 -24.16 2.11
N THR A 254 5.69 -23.54 2.43
CA THR A 254 6.34 -23.65 3.75
C THR A 254 5.91 -22.58 4.73
N GLN A 255 4.97 -21.70 4.35
CA GLN A 255 4.47 -20.61 5.14
C GLN A 255 2.93 -20.67 5.30
N GLU A 256 2.35 -19.91 6.22
CA GLU A 256 0.95 -20.09 6.69
C GLU A 256 -0.09 -19.27 5.93
N LEU A 257 0.29 -18.25 5.11
CA LEU A 257 -0.64 -17.34 4.45
C LEU A 257 -1.16 -17.90 3.12
N ASN A 258 -2.47 -17.81 2.89
CA ASN A 258 -3.08 -18.12 1.61
C ASN A 258 -3.05 -16.90 0.67
N TYR A 259 -1.88 -16.62 0.06
CA TYR A 259 -1.70 -15.46 -0.81
C TYR A 259 -2.72 -15.37 -1.96
N PRO A 260 -3.08 -16.43 -2.69
CA PRO A 260 -4.12 -16.33 -3.72
C PRO A 260 -5.45 -15.78 -3.19
N ALA A 261 -5.90 -16.19 -2.00
CA ALA A 261 -7.13 -15.69 -1.40
C ALA A 261 -6.98 -14.22 -0.94
N ILE A 262 -5.84 -13.85 -0.38
CA ILE A 262 -5.54 -12.47 0.04
C ILE A 262 -5.52 -11.54 -1.17
N ILE A 263 -4.85 -11.92 -2.26
CA ILE A 263 -4.79 -11.09 -3.47
C ILE A 263 -6.17 -10.92 -4.11
N LYS A 264 -7.01 -11.96 -4.14
CA LYS A 264 -8.41 -11.83 -4.58
C LYS A 264 -9.19 -10.84 -3.72
N ALA A 265 -8.98 -10.85 -2.41
CA ALA A 265 -9.62 -9.87 -1.52
C ALA A 265 -9.14 -8.44 -1.82
N ILE A 266 -7.84 -8.23 -2.06
CA ILE A 266 -7.30 -6.92 -2.47
C ILE A 266 -7.92 -6.47 -3.80
N GLN A 267 -7.97 -7.34 -4.81
CA GLN A 267 -8.56 -7.03 -6.12
C GLN A 267 -10.05 -6.68 -6.02
N ALA A 268 -10.78 -7.37 -5.16
CA ALA A 268 -12.21 -7.14 -4.94
C ALA A 268 -12.52 -5.76 -4.33
N THR A 269 -11.53 -5.08 -3.72
CA THR A 269 -11.66 -3.68 -3.27
C THR A 269 -11.58 -2.66 -4.41
N GLY A 270 -11.26 -3.10 -5.63
CA GLY A 270 -10.98 -2.21 -6.76
C GLY A 270 -9.54 -1.66 -6.78
N TYR A 271 -8.65 -2.17 -5.95
CA TYR A 271 -7.26 -1.74 -5.90
C TYR A 271 -6.52 -2.03 -7.21
N THR A 272 -5.89 -1.03 -7.80
CA THR A 272 -5.13 -1.08 -9.07
C THR A 272 -3.66 -0.69 -8.92
N GLY A 273 -3.21 -0.56 -7.67
CA GLY A 273 -1.83 -0.19 -7.34
C GLY A 273 -0.85 -1.36 -7.45
N TYR A 274 0.23 -1.24 -6.71
CA TYR A 274 1.32 -2.23 -6.71
C TYR A 274 1.27 -3.11 -5.48
N LEU A 275 1.69 -4.36 -5.65
CA LEU A 275 2.00 -5.32 -4.61
C LEU A 275 3.52 -5.51 -4.56
N GLY A 276 4.15 -5.01 -3.50
CA GLY A 276 5.60 -5.09 -3.31
C GLY A 276 6.00 -6.43 -2.71
N GLN A 277 6.84 -7.19 -3.43
CA GLN A 277 7.44 -8.41 -2.92
C GLN A 277 8.56 -8.04 -1.93
N GLU A 278 8.34 -8.26 -0.64
CA GLU A 278 9.27 -7.84 0.42
C GLU A 278 9.71 -9.01 1.32
N PHE A 279 9.64 -10.22 0.81
CA PHE A 279 10.23 -11.36 1.48
C PHE A 279 11.75 -11.43 1.27
N ILE A 280 12.45 -12.04 2.21
CA ILE A 280 13.91 -12.23 2.17
C ILE A 280 14.21 -13.65 1.69
N PRO A 281 14.58 -13.85 0.42
CA PRO A 281 14.80 -15.19 -0.11
C PRO A 281 15.91 -15.93 0.65
N LYS A 282 15.62 -17.14 1.09
CA LYS A 282 16.57 -18.06 1.74
C LYS A 282 17.23 -19.02 0.77
N ARG A 283 16.57 -19.32 -0.36
CA ARG A 283 17.11 -20.21 -1.39
C ARG A 283 18.33 -19.60 -2.08
N ALA A 284 19.20 -20.46 -2.63
CA ALA A 284 20.40 -20.02 -3.36
C ALA A 284 20.04 -19.16 -4.59
N ASP A 285 19.07 -19.60 -5.38
CA ASP A 285 18.52 -18.81 -6.50
C ASP A 285 17.41 -17.88 -6.01
N LYS A 286 17.81 -16.67 -5.66
CA LYS A 286 16.91 -15.63 -5.15
C LYS A 286 15.93 -15.10 -6.19
N LEU A 287 16.35 -15.08 -7.46
CA LEU A 287 15.49 -14.60 -8.56
C LEU A 287 14.42 -15.64 -8.92
N ALA A 288 14.74 -16.95 -8.82
CA ALA A 288 13.74 -18.00 -8.94
C ALA A 288 12.68 -17.90 -7.81
N SER A 289 13.10 -17.60 -6.57
CA SER A 289 12.18 -17.35 -5.46
C SER A 289 11.27 -16.15 -5.75
N LEU A 290 11.82 -15.04 -6.28
CA LEU A 290 11.04 -13.86 -6.66
C LEU A 290 10.02 -14.19 -7.75
N LYS A 291 10.46 -14.87 -8.80
CA LYS A 291 9.57 -15.31 -9.89
C LYS A 291 8.43 -16.20 -9.40
N GLN A 292 8.71 -17.10 -8.47
CA GLN A 292 7.69 -17.95 -7.83
C GLN A 292 6.69 -17.10 -7.03
N GLY A 293 7.18 -16.15 -6.21
CA GLY A 293 6.33 -15.26 -5.41
C GLY A 293 5.41 -14.42 -6.29
N VAL A 294 5.92 -13.81 -7.36
CA VAL A 294 5.12 -13.09 -8.35
C VAL A 294 4.04 -13.99 -8.95
N LYS A 295 4.39 -15.22 -9.35
CA LYS A 295 3.44 -16.19 -9.90
C LYS A 295 2.33 -16.55 -8.91
N ILE A 296 2.64 -16.78 -7.64
CA ILE A 296 1.66 -17.11 -6.59
C ILE A 296 0.69 -15.94 -6.36
N CYS A 297 1.20 -14.70 -6.41
CA CYS A 297 0.41 -13.49 -6.24
C CYS A 297 -0.29 -13.01 -7.52
N THR A 298 -0.09 -13.68 -8.66
CA THR A 298 -0.82 -13.39 -9.91
C THR A 298 -2.06 -14.28 -9.95
N VAL A 299 -3.23 -13.71 -9.65
CA VAL A 299 -4.51 -14.41 -9.64
C VAL A 299 -5.42 -13.86 -10.73
N ALA A 300 -6.25 -14.75 -11.31
CA ALA A 300 -7.25 -14.42 -12.33
C ALA A 300 -8.55 -13.97 -11.66
#